data_2bd34c4f88e17980a61f5885abf907bc
#
_entry.id   2bd34c4f88e17980a61f5885abf907bc
#
_cell.length_a   1.000
_cell.length_b   1.000
_cell.length_c   1.000
_cell.angle_alpha   90.00
_cell.angle_beta   90.00
_cell.angle_gamma   90.00
#
_symmetry.space_group_name_H-M   'P 1'
#
loop_
_entity.id
_entity.type
_entity.pdbx_description
1 polymer ?
#
loop_
_entity_poly.entity_id
_entity_poly.type
_entity_poly.pdbx_seq_one_letter_code
_entity_poly.pdbx_strand_id
1 'polypeptide(L)'
;IEQGKKNQDKIAYSKILDTFSGVEISSEQFDNILKVLEDNKIEVLRSKNDMEQTVSLSAKEKEPDEVDDEELEESKILLDIDDDIEEDSEENIEEDLSVMEGADITDPVRQYLKTIGQVRLLTMEEEQKIAKRISEGDPEAKKELIEANLRLVVSIAKKYVGRGLPLLDLIQEGNIGLMKAVDKFEYEKGFKFSTYATWWIRQAITRAIADQAKTIRVPVHMVETINKVVRARRTLTQELGREPSNKEIAEMLGEDEDRVTEIMSFSQDPVSMEAPVGDEDDSHLGDFVQDSNALSPEENAIAEMRNKQISLAMKDLTDREQEVITLRFGLDGNQPHTLEEVGQMFHVTRERIRQIEAKALRKLGAPSRKRMLRDFL
;
A
#
# COMPACT_ATOMS: atom_id res chain seq x y z
N ILE A 1 35.07 24.48 -29.05
CA ILE A 1 35.92 25.68 -29.04
C ILE A 1 35.80 26.43 -30.38
N GLU A 2 36.03 25.82 -31.53
CA GLU A 2 35.93 26.49 -32.85
C GLU A 2 34.56 27.09 -33.13
N GLN A 3 33.48 26.42 -32.75
CA GLN A 3 32.11 26.94 -32.90
C GLN A 3 31.83 28.12 -31.94
N GLY A 4 32.38 28.13 -30.74
CA GLY A 4 32.28 29.24 -29.80
C GLY A 4 32.96 30.49 -30.31
N LYS A 5 34.17 30.37 -30.83
CA LYS A 5 34.92 31.48 -31.46
C LYS A 5 34.25 32.04 -32.73
N LYS A 6 33.43 31.26 -33.42
CA LYS A 6 32.62 31.73 -34.59
C LYS A 6 31.37 32.49 -34.19
N ASN A 7 30.85 32.29 -32.95
CA ASN A 7 29.60 32.86 -32.41
C ASN A 7 29.87 33.95 -31.38
N GLN A 8 30.88 34.81 -31.57
CA GLN A 8 31.21 35.91 -30.67
C GLN A 8 31.49 35.46 -29.20
N ASP A 9 32.21 34.36 -29.06
CA ASP A 9 32.60 33.75 -27.78
C ASP A 9 31.42 33.34 -26.88
N LYS A 10 30.26 33.00 -27.49
CA LYS A 10 29.07 32.52 -26.77
C LYS A 10 28.58 31.20 -27.34
N ILE A 11 28.26 30.24 -26.48
CA ILE A 11 27.65 28.93 -26.85
C ILE A 11 26.46 28.67 -25.94
N ALA A 12 25.31 28.21 -26.52
CA ALA A 12 24.17 27.74 -25.75
C ALA A 12 24.46 26.35 -25.16
N TYR A 13 24.06 26.13 -23.91
CA TYR A 13 24.26 24.87 -23.17
C TYR A 13 23.64 23.66 -23.87
N SER A 14 22.42 23.79 -24.42
CA SER A 14 21.74 22.78 -25.21
C SER A 14 22.56 22.28 -26.41
N LYS A 15 23.33 23.18 -27.02
CA LYS A 15 24.15 22.85 -28.21
C LYS A 15 25.42 22.08 -27.86
N ILE A 16 25.88 22.21 -26.59
CA ILE A 16 26.97 21.38 -26.04
C ILE A 16 26.44 19.97 -25.82
N LEU A 17 25.26 19.81 -25.21
CA LEU A 17 24.60 18.52 -25.00
C LEU A 17 24.31 17.79 -26.32
N ASP A 18 23.77 18.48 -27.32
CA ASP A 18 23.50 17.92 -28.64
C ASP A 18 24.77 17.39 -29.34
N THR A 19 25.91 18.07 -29.16
CA THR A 19 27.18 17.65 -29.75
C THR A 19 27.73 16.35 -29.16
N PHE A 20 27.34 16.05 -27.92
CA PHE A 20 27.76 14.86 -27.16
C PHE A 20 26.65 13.81 -27.01
N SER A 21 25.48 13.99 -27.62
CA SER A 21 24.32 13.08 -27.59
C SER A 21 24.55 11.71 -28.23
N GLY A 22 25.65 11.10 -28.00
CA GLY A 22 26.01 9.77 -28.48
C GLY A 22 27.22 9.15 -27.76
N VAL A 23 27.70 9.85 -26.76
CA VAL A 23 28.87 9.43 -25.97
C VAL A 23 28.49 9.46 -24.50
N GLU A 24 28.64 8.34 -23.79
CA GLU A 24 28.48 8.30 -22.33
C GLU A 24 29.62 9.10 -21.68
N ILE A 25 29.30 10.31 -21.19
CA ILE A 25 30.27 11.20 -20.54
C ILE A 25 29.90 11.25 -19.05
N SER A 26 30.85 10.98 -18.16
CA SER A 26 30.65 11.14 -16.72
C SER A 26 30.57 12.63 -16.34
N SER A 27 29.91 12.94 -15.20
CA SER A 27 29.78 14.31 -14.68
C SER A 27 31.11 15.03 -14.54
N GLU A 28 32.15 14.35 -14.05
CA GLU A 28 33.50 14.92 -13.91
C GLU A 28 34.14 15.30 -15.27
N GLN A 29 33.86 14.52 -16.29
CA GLN A 29 34.35 14.80 -17.66
C GLN A 29 33.61 16.01 -18.26
N PHE A 30 32.33 16.14 -17.95
CA PHE A 30 31.52 17.26 -18.41
C PHE A 30 31.93 18.57 -17.74
N ASP A 31 32.20 18.57 -16.44
CA ASP A 31 32.74 19.73 -15.69
C ASP A 31 34.12 20.14 -16.18
N ASN A 32 34.96 19.19 -16.55
CA ASN A 32 36.23 19.49 -17.19
C ASN A 32 36.06 20.15 -18.58
N ILE A 33 35.05 19.75 -19.35
CA ILE A 33 34.71 20.39 -20.64
C ILE A 33 34.28 21.83 -20.41
N LEU A 34 33.43 22.11 -19.40
CA LEU A 34 33.00 23.45 -19.05
C LEU A 34 34.17 24.33 -18.61
N LYS A 35 35.07 23.81 -17.77
CA LYS A 35 36.31 24.52 -17.38
C LYS A 35 37.20 24.87 -18.56
N VAL A 36 37.37 23.97 -19.52
CA VAL A 36 38.15 24.18 -20.74
C VAL A 36 37.50 25.25 -21.63
N LEU A 37 36.18 25.39 -21.63
CA LEU A 37 35.45 26.44 -22.35
C LEU A 37 35.62 27.80 -21.65
N GLU A 38 35.55 27.85 -20.32
CA GLU A 38 35.80 29.06 -19.51
C GLU A 38 37.25 29.56 -19.63
N ASP A 39 38.22 28.64 -19.60
CA ASP A 39 39.65 28.97 -19.79
C ASP A 39 39.92 29.57 -21.18
N ASN A 40 39.13 29.21 -22.18
CA ASN A 40 39.18 29.78 -23.53
C ASN A 40 38.30 31.02 -23.70
N LYS A 41 37.77 31.61 -22.61
CA LYS A 41 36.90 32.78 -22.57
C LYS A 41 35.63 32.68 -23.39
N ILE A 42 35.04 31.46 -23.47
CA ILE A 42 33.78 31.23 -24.13
C ILE A 42 32.68 31.22 -23.07
N GLU A 43 31.74 32.17 -23.16
CA GLU A 43 30.61 32.28 -22.23
C GLU A 43 29.51 31.28 -22.59
N VAL A 44 29.17 30.39 -21.65
CA VAL A 44 28.09 29.38 -21.82
C VAL A 44 26.77 30.00 -21.38
N LEU A 45 25.87 30.26 -22.34
CA LEU A 45 24.55 30.79 -22.07
C LEU A 45 23.62 29.64 -21.61
N ARG A 46 23.16 29.72 -20.36
CA ARG A 46 22.17 28.80 -19.77
C ARG A 46 20.77 29.42 -19.90
N SER A 47 19.84 28.72 -20.54
CA SER A 47 18.42 29.07 -20.53
C SER A 47 17.75 28.56 -19.26
N LYS A 48 16.58 29.13 -18.87
CA LYS A 48 15.81 28.63 -17.70
C LYS A 48 15.47 27.14 -17.82
N ASN A 49 15.17 26.66 -19.04
CA ASN A 49 14.90 25.23 -19.29
C ASN A 49 16.14 24.33 -19.14
N ASP A 50 17.35 24.88 -19.32
CA ASP A 50 18.59 24.11 -19.17
C ASP A 50 18.97 23.93 -17.68
N MET A 51 18.44 24.77 -16.77
CA MET A 51 18.63 24.62 -15.32
C MET A 51 17.82 23.45 -14.76
N GLU A 52 16.62 23.19 -15.30
CA GLU A 52 15.78 22.05 -14.89
C GLU A 52 16.39 20.71 -15.34
N GLN A 53 17.03 20.65 -16.51
CA GLN A 53 17.73 19.46 -16.98
C GLN A 53 19.03 19.16 -16.21
N THR A 54 19.75 20.18 -15.76
CA THR A 54 20.95 20.00 -14.93
C THR A 54 20.60 19.53 -13.50
N VAL A 55 19.47 19.95 -12.95
CA VAL A 55 18.99 19.46 -11.65
C VAL A 55 18.62 17.97 -11.77
N SER A 56 18.02 17.53 -12.87
CA SER A 56 17.67 16.12 -13.11
C SER A 56 18.90 15.23 -13.38
N LEU A 57 19.98 15.74 -13.92
CA LEU A 57 21.23 14.99 -14.15
C LEU A 57 22.12 14.95 -12.90
N SER A 58 22.15 16.01 -12.10
CA SER A 58 22.90 16.01 -10.83
C SER A 58 22.19 15.23 -9.70
N ALA A 59 20.87 15.06 -9.80
CA ALA A 59 20.10 14.20 -8.91
C ALA A 59 20.32 12.70 -9.15
N LYS A 60 20.88 12.30 -10.30
CA LYS A 60 21.20 10.89 -10.60
C LYS A 60 22.58 10.42 -10.08
N GLU A 61 23.43 11.29 -9.60
CA GLU A 61 24.80 10.92 -9.20
C GLU A 61 25.16 11.10 -7.71
N LYS A 62 24.18 11.34 -6.83
CA LYS A 62 24.45 11.32 -5.37
C LYS A 62 23.33 10.59 -4.67
N GLU A 63 23.37 9.27 -4.77
CA GLU A 63 22.64 8.38 -3.88
C GLU A 63 23.16 8.54 -2.45
N PRO A 64 22.28 8.69 -1.43
CA PRO A 64 22.70 8.56 -0.05
C PRO A 64 23.03 7.09 0.19
N ASP A 65 24.29 6.81 0.56
CA ASP A 65 24.74 5.49 0.99
C ASP A 65 23.84 4.96 2.13
N GLU A 66 23.43 3.68 2.02
CA GLU A 66 22.68 2.90 3.01
C GLU A 66 21.20 3.21 3.22
N VAL A 67 20.42 3.28 2.16
CA VAL A 67 18.99 2.94 2.18
C VAL A 67 18.86 1.62 1.43
N ASP A 68 18.09 0.65 1.96
CA ASP A 68 17.80 -0.60 1.24
C ASP A 68 17.35 -0.24 -0.18
N ASP A 69 18.06 -0.73 -1.20
CA ASP A 69 17.80 -0.40 -2.61
C ASP A 69 16.34 -0.68 -3.01
N GLU A 70 15.68 -1.65 -2.36
CA GLU A 70 14.25 -1.94 -2.53
C GLU A 70 13.35 -0.81 -1.98
N GLU A 71 13.67 -0.20 -0.82
CA GLU A 71 12.91 0.93 -0.27
C GLU A 71 13.06 2.21 -1.13
N LEU A 72 14.21 2.37 -1.79
CA LEU A 72 14.48 3.52 -2.68
C LEU A 72 13.77 3.38 -4.03
N GLU A 73 13.72 2.20 -4.61
CA GLU A 73 13.01 1.95 -5.87
C GLU A 73 11.49 2.05 -5.67
N GLU A 74 10.92 1.42 -4.63
CA GLU A 74 9.51 1.57 -4.27
C GLU A 74 9.14 3.03 -4.02
N SER A 75 10.04 3.82 -3.42
CA SER A 75 9.78 5.23 -3.09
C SER A 75 9.82 6.15 -4.30
N LYS A 76 10.72 5.93 -5.25
CA LYS A 76 10.78 6.71 -6.51
C LYS A 76 9.49 6.54 -7.31
N ILE A 77 8.97 5.33 -7.39
CA ILE A 77 7.75 5.01 -8.13
C ILE A 77 6.51 5.61 -7.46
N LEU A 78 6.45 5.61 -6.10
CA LEU A 78 5.35 6.23 -5.36
C LEU A 78 5.35 7.77 -5.46
N LEU A 79 6.52 8.41 -5.62
CA LEU A 79 6.64 9.85 -5.78
C LEU A 79 6.21 10.34 -7.16
N ASP A 80 6.40 9.54 -8.22
CA ASP A 80 5.91 9.84 -9.57
C ASP A 80 4.35 9.91 -9.66
N ILE A 81 3.66 9.43 -8.62
CA ILE A 81 2.19 9.52 -8.50
C ILE A 81 1.74 10.94 -8.16
N ASP A 82 2.62 11.79 -7.63
CA ASP A 82 2.29 13.09 -7.04
C ASP A 82 2.67 14.31 -7.91
N ASP A 83 3.07 14.13 -9.16
CA ASP A 83 3.41 15.25 -10.08
C ASP A 83 2.27 16.28 -10.28
N ASP A 84 1.02 15.93 -9.92
CA ASP A 84 -0.13 16.83 -9.96
C ASP A 84 -0.25 17.74 -8.72
N ILE A 85 0.66 17.65 -7.73
CA ILE A 85 0.61 18.46 -6.51
C ILE A 85 1.61 19.61 -6.62
N GLU A 86 1.10 20.81 -6.89
CA GLU A 86 1.89 22.05 -6.91
C GLU A 86 2.65 22.23 -5.58
N GLU A 87 3.94 22.56 -5.65
CA GLU A 87 4.75 22.95 -4.49
C GLU A 87 4.29 24.33 -3.99
N ASP A 88 3.44 24.35 -2.97
CA ASP A 88 3.10 25.58 -2.28
C ASP A 88 4.30 26.09 -1.46
N SER A 89 4.55 27.39 -1.59
CA SER A 89 5.55 28.10 -0.79
C SER A 89 5.19 28.12 0.71
N GLU A 90 6.19 28.14 1.57
CA GLU A 90 6.07 28.16 3.05
C GLU A 90 5.12 29.26 3.59
N GLU A 91 4.81 30.31 2.81
CA GLU A 91 3.96 31.44 3.18
C GLU A 91 2.46 31.08 3.34
N ASN A 92 1.96 30.05 2.66
CA ASN A 92 0.55 29.64 2.73
C ASN A 92 0.19 28.86 4.01
N ILE A 93 1.18 28.38 4.77
CA ILE A 93 0.96 27.57 5.98
C ILE A 93 0.31 28.37 7.11
N GLU A 94 0.62 29.67 7.24
CA GLU A 94 0.07 30.54 8.29
C GLU A 94 -1.39 30.95 8.01
N GLU A 95 -1.75 31.21 6.77
CA GLU A 95 -3.13 31.54 6.38
C GLU A 95 -4.06 30.34 6.56
N ASP A 96 -3.62 29.13 6.21
CA ASP A 96 -4.39 27.90 6.32
C ASP A 96 -4.67 27.50 7.79
N LEU A 97 -3.73 27.74 8.69
CA LEU A 97 -3.92 27.52 10.13
C LEU A 97 -4.93 28.53 10.73
N SER A 98 -4.95 29.77 10.25
CA SER A 98 -5.86 30.80 10.74
C SER A 98 -7.32 30.57 10.34
N VAL A 99 -7.55 30.00 9.15
CA VAL A 99 -8.91 29.66 8.65
C VAL A 99 -9.54 28.53 9.48
N MET A 100 -8.73 27.61 10.04
CA MET A 100 -9.21 26.51 10.89
C MET A 100 -9.53 26.92 12.34
N GLU A 101 -9.17 28.15 12.77
CA GLU A 101 -9.46 28.63 14.14
C GLU A 101 -10.97 28.89 14.43
N GLY A 102 -11.84 28.84 13.41
CA GLY A 102 -13.27 29.11 13.54
C GLY A 102 -14.17 27.95 13.95
N ALA A 103 -13.69 26.72 14.05
CA ALA A 103 -14.50 25.54 14.36
C ALA A 103 -14.54 25.18 15.87
N ASP A 104 -15.54 24.42 16.31
CA ASP A 104 -15.83 24.13 17.73
C ASP A 104 -14.69 23.45 18.49
N ILE A 105 -14.59 23.75 19.79
CA ILE A 105 -13.46 23.39 20.69
C ILE A 105 -13.29 21.87 20.95
N THR A 106 -14.25 21.06 20.53
CA THR A 106 -14.26 19.60 20.71
C THR A 106 -13.54 18.80 19.61
N ASP A 107 -13.04 19.45 18.56
CA ASP A 107 -12.34 18.77 17.47
C ASP A 107 -10.90 18.42 17.87
N PRO A 108 -10.52 17.13 17.95
CA PRO A 108 -9.17 16.69 18.25
C PRO A 108 -8.12 17.22 17.26
N VAL A 109 -8.50 17.46 16.01
CA VAL A 109 -7.63 18.07 14.99
C VAL A 109 -7.21 19.47 15.42
N ARG A 110 -8.16 20.30 15.85
CA ARG A 110 -7.91 21.65 16.30
C ARG A 110 -7.02 21.69 17.53
N GLN A 111 -7.25 20.80 18.49
CA GLN A 111 -6.42 20.71 19.69
C GLN A 111 -4.97 20.38 19.32
N TYR A 112 -4.76 19.44 18.41
CA TYR A 112 -3.42 19.08 17.92
C TYR A 112 -2.75 20.27 17.23
N LEU A 113 -3.44 20.93 16.29
CA LEU A 113 -2.91 22.09 15.56
C LEU A 113 -2.53 23.25 16.50
N LYS A 114 -3.33 23.51 17.53
CA LYS A 114 -3.02 24.51 18.57
C LYS A 114 -1.76 24.15 19.35
N THR A 115 -1.55 22.87 19.65
CA THR A 115 -0.38 22.39 20.38
C THR A 115 0.91 22.58 19.58
N ILE A 116 0.91 22.18 18.31
CA ILE A 116 2.10 22.33 17.44
C ILE A 116 2.39 23.78 17.08
N GLY A 117 1.36 24.65 17.05
CA GLY A 117 1.50 26.08 16.80
C GLY A 117 2.25 26.86 17.90
N GLN A 118 2.38 26.29 19.10
CA GLN A 118 3.12 26.92 20.21
C GLN A 118 4.63 26.82 20.06
N VAL A 119 5.13 25.90 19.23
CA VAL A 119 6.56 25.71 18.99
C VAL A 119 7.03 26.71 17.93
N ARG A 120 8.13 27.43 18.23
CA ARG A 120 8.71 28.41 17.29
C ARG A 120 9.41 27.72 16.12
N LEU A 121 9.40 28.36 14.96
CA LEU A 121 10.19 27.92 13.82
C LEU A 121 11.68 28.14 14.08
N LEU A 122 12.52 27.24 13.58
CA LEU A 122 13.97 27.33 13.69
C LEU A 122 14.55 28.12 12.51
N THR A 123 15.60 28.87 12.76
CA THR A 123 16.43 29.46 11.71
C THR A 123 17.44 28.41 11.19
N MET A 124 17.96 28.60 9.97
CA MET A 124 18.95 27.70 9.38
C MET A 124 20.21 27.51 10.26
N GLU A 125 20.63 28.57 10.96
CA GLU A 125 21.77 28.47 11.90
C GLU A 125 21.46 27.65 13.15
N GLU A 126 20.21 27.72 13.62
CA GLU A 126 19.72 26.90 14.76
C GLU A 126 19.55 25.43 14.34
N GLU A 127 18.99 25.16 13.15
CA GLU A 127 18.90 23.80 12.59
C GLU A 127 20.27 23.12 12.54
N GLN A 128 21.30 23.82 12.03
CA GLN A 128 22.65 23.26 11.96
C GLN A 128 23.26 23.00 13.35
N LYS A 129 23.04 23.88 14.33
CA LYS A 129 23.50 23.66 15.71
C LYS A 129 22.83 22.46 16.36
N ILE A 130 21.52 22.33 16.16
CA ILE A 130 20.74 21.21 16.71
C ILE A 130 21.16 19.91 16.00
N ALA A 131 21.32 19.92 14.68
CA ALA A 131 21.76 18.76 13.91
C ALA A 131 23.15 18.26 14.35
N LYS A 132 24.08 19.19 14.69
CA LYS A 132 25.37 18.82 15.25
C LYS A 132 25.23 18.15 16.61
N ARG A 133 24.37 18.63 17.51
CA ARG A 133 24.08 17.99 18.79
C ARG A 133 23.47 16.59 18.61
N ILE A 134 22.62 16.41 17.57
CA ILE A 134 22.06 15.10 17.23
C ILE A 134 23.17 14.11 16.83
N SER A 135 24.15 14.52 16.01
CA SER A 135 25.28 13.69 15.64
C SER A 135 26.18 13.32 16.82
N GLU A 136 26.18 14.11 17.90
CA GLU A 136 26.86 13.84 19.17
C GLU A 136 26.04 12.91 20.09
N GLY A 137 24.79 12.54 19.68
CA GLY A 137 23.94 11.59 20.39
C GLY A 137 22.98 12.22 21.42
N ASP A 138 22.68 13.52 21.34
CA ASP A 138 21.78 14.20 22.26
C ASP A 138 20.30 13.91 21.92
N PRO A 139 19.54 13.18 22.75
CA PRO A 139 18.12 12.86 22.49
C PRO A 139 17.20 14.08 22.61
N GLU A 140 17.55 15.08 23.42
CA GLU A 140 16.75 16.30 23.55
C GLU A 140 16.84 17.16 22.28
N ALA A 141 18.01 17.22 21.65
CA ALA A 141 18.18 17.91 20.38
C ALA A 141 17.34 17.25 19.26
N LYS A 142 17.26 15.92 19.25
CA LYS A 142 16.40 15.16 18.31
C LYS A 142 14.94 15.57 18.49
N LYS A 143 14.46 15.61 19.73
CA LYS A 143 13.09 16.00 20.05
C LYS A 143 12.81 17.46 19.66
N GLU A 144 13.73 18.38 19.94
CA GLU A 144 13.63 19.79 19.58
C GLU A 144 13.47 19.97 18.05
N LEU A 145 14.26 19.26 17.24
CA LEU A 145 14.18 19.34 15.77
C LEU A 145 12.85 18.77 15.25
N ILE A 146 12.37 17.65 15.82
CA ILE A 146 11.08 17.05 15.43
C ILE A 146 9.94 18.01 15.75
N GLU A 147 9.85 18.52 16.99
CA GLU A 147 8.77 19.41 17.44
C GLU A 147 8.68 20.69 16.60
N ALA A 148 9.81 21.28 16.23
CA ALA A 148 9.86 22.48 15.40
C ALA A 148 9.38 22.27 13.96
N ASN A 149 9.39 21.01 13.46
CA ASN A 149 9.02 20.68 12.08
C ASN A 149 7.66 19.96 11.94
N LEU A 150 6.87 19.83 13.03
CA LEU A 150 5.53 19.20 12.95
C LEU A 150 4.57 19.99 12.03
N ARG A 151 4.73 21.31 11.93
CA ARG A 151 3.93 22.15 11.03
C ARG A 151 4.16 21.79 9.57
N LEU A 152 5.40 21.45 9.18
CA LEU A 152 5.74 20.96 7.83
C LEU A 152 4.99 19.67 7.51
N VAL A 153 4.90 18.73 8.46
CA VAL A 153 4.14 17.48 8.26
C VAL A 153 2.68 17.76 7.97
N VAL A 154 2.06 18.69 8.71
CA VAL A 154 0.64 19.04 8.51
C VAL A 154 0.40 19.64 7.13
N SER A 155 1.28 20.52 6.65
CA SER A 155 1.15 21.13 5.31
C SER A 155 1.20 20.09 4.19
N ILE A 156 2.07 19.08 4.34
CA ILE A 156 2.16 17.98 3.38
C ILE A 156 0.95 17.06 3.51
N ALA A 157 0.59 16.62 4.72
CA ALA A 157 -0.53 15.70 4.96
C ALA A 157 -1.87 16.25 4.46
N LYS A 158 -2.09 17.57 4.52
CA LYS A 158 -3.31 18.24 4.03
C LYS A 158 -3.57 17.96 2.55
N LYS A 159 -2.54 17.84 1.72
CA LYS A 159 -2.64 17.55 0.28
C LYS A 159 -3.15 16.13 -0.01
N TYR A 160 -3.08 15.23 0.97
CA TYR A 160 -3.50 13.83 0.84
C TYR A 160 -4.86 13.53 1.46
N VAL A 161 -5.58 14.55 1.95
CA VAL A 161 -6.93 14.40 2.51
C VAL A 161 -7.89 13.87 1.43
N GLY A 162 -8.79 12.95 1.83
CA GLY A 162 -9.77 12.35 0.92
C GLY A 162 -9.26 11.12 0.15
N ARG A 163 -8.04 10.65 0.40
CA ARG A 163 -7.46 9.46 -0.25
C ARG A 163 -7.63 8.16 0.57
N GLY A 164 -8.62 8.11 1.46
CA GLY A 164 -8.98 6.90 2.21
C GLY A 164 -8.52 6.86 3.66
N LEU A 165 -7.64 7.78 4.10
CA LEU A 165 -7.24 7.92 5.49
C LEU A 165 -7.68 9.28 6.07
N PRO A 166 -8.07 9.35 7.36
CA PRO A 166 -8.37 10.60 8.04
C PRO A 166 -7.11 11.45 8.23
N LEU A 167 -7.26 12.79 8.29
CA LEU A 167 -6.16 13.74 8.38
C LEU A 167 -5.20 13.45 9.55
N LEU A 168 -5.71 13.11 10.73
CA LEU A 168 -4.85 12.83 11.89
C LEU A 168 -3.96 11.61 11.67
N ASP A 169 -4.47 10.57 10.99
CA ASP A 169 -3.67 9.38 10.70
C ASP A 169 -2.59 9.69 9.66
N LEU A 170 -2.91 10.50 8.62
CA LEU A 170 -1.93 10.99 7.65
C LEU A 170 -0.81 11.80 8.33
N ILE A 171 -1.18 12.65 9.31
CA ILE A 171 -0.21 13.42 10.09
C ILE A 171 0.69 12.49 10.91
N GLN A 172 0.14 11.45 11.57
CA GLN A 172 0.94 10.53 12.38
C GLN A 172 1.90 9.70 11.54
N GLU A 173 1.45 9.20 10.40
CA GLU A 173 2.33 8.51 9.46
C GLU A 173 3.42 9.45 8.92
N GLY A 174 3.05 10.71 8.60
CA GLY A 174 4.02 11.73 8.23
C GLY A 174 5.02 12.05 9.35
N ASN A 175 4.60 12.07 10.62
CA ASN A 175 5.48 12.24 11.77
C ASN A 175 6.49 11.08 11.91
N ILE A 176 6.08 9.84 11.59
CA ILE A 176 6.99 8.70 11.53
C ILE A 176 8.05 8.91 10.43
N GLY A 177 7.63 9.44 9.27
CA GLY A 177 8.54 9.84 8.20
C GLY A 177 9.53 10.93 8.65
N LEU A 178 9.02 11.98 9.34
CA LEU A 178 9.86 13.05 9.89
C LEU A 178 10.90 12.52 10.89
N MET A 179 10.52 11.60 11.77
CA MET A 179 11.47 10.96 12.71
C MET A 179 12.58 10.22 11.98
N LYS A 180 12.26 9.46 10.92
CA LYS A 180 13.26 8.80 10.08
C LYS A 180 14.17 9.81 9.38
N ALA A 181 13.61 10.94 8.90
CA ALA A 181 14.40 12.01 8.30
C ALA A 181 15.42 12.61 9.28
N VAL A 182 15.00 12.84 10.54
CA VAL A 182 15.91 13.37 11.59
C VAL A 182 17.04 12.40 11.89
N ASP A 183 16.76 11.08 11.90
CA ASP A 183 17.78 10.05 12.15
C ASP A 183 18.84 9.94 11.05
N LYS A 184 18.44 10.23 9.80
CA LYS A 184 19.31 10.10 8.63
C LYS A 184 19.84 11.43 8.09
N PHE A 185 19.56 12.57 8.77
CA PHE A 185 19.95 13.88 8.30
C PHE A 185 21.43 14.18 8.50
N GLU A 186 22.12 14.52 7.41
CA GLU A 186 23.53 14.90 7.38
C GLU A 186 23.70 16.42 7.19
N TYR A 187 23.96 17.12 8.28
CA TYR A 187 24.10 18.59 8.26
C TYR A 187 25.32 19.09 7.45
N GLU A 188 26.32 18.22 7.25
CA GLU A 188 27.57 18.55 6.53
C GLU A 188 27.34 18.85 5.04
N LYS A 189 26.22 18.33 4.46
CA LYS A 189 25.86 18.56 3.07
C LYS A 189 25.34 19.99 2.79
N GLY A 190 25.05 20.79 3.81
CA GLY A 190 24.68 22.21 3.70
C GLY A 190 23.27 22.52 3.16
N PHE A 191 22.43 21.49 2.99
CA PHE A 191 21.02 21.67 2.58
C PHE A 191 20.13 21.97 3.79
N LYS A 192 18.99 22.66 3.53
CA LYS A 192 17.95 22.83 4.56
C LYS A 192 17.35 21.48 4.97
N PHE A 193 17.05 21.34 6.25
CA PHE A 193 16.39 20.12 6.77
C PHE A 193 15.03 19.88 6.11
N SER A 194 14.23 20.94 5.89
CA SER A 194 12.91 20.85 5.27
C SER A 194 12.93 20.17 3.90
N THR A 195 13.94 20.46 3.06
CA THR A 195 14.09 19.85 1.73
C THR A 195 14.26 18.32 1.81
N TYR A 196 15.07 17.85 2.76
CA TYR A 196 15.29 16.43 2.98
C TYR A 196 14.09 15.75 3.67
N ALA A 197 13.52 16.41 4.69
CA ALA A 197 12.38 15.88 5.44
C ALA A 197 11.12 15.71 4.59
N THR A 198 10.87 16.64 3.65
CA THR A 198 9.70 16.58 2.74
C THR A 198 9.63 15.24 1.99
N TRP A 199 10.76 14.71 1.53
CA TRP A 199 10.83 13.43 0.86
C TRP A 199 10.39 12.27 1.77
N TRP A 200 10.93 12.20 3.00
CA TRP A 200 10.60 11.13 3.96
C TRP A 200 9.15 11.20 4.45
N ILE A 201 8.65 12.42 4.66
CA ILE A 201 7.26 12.66 5.07
C ILE A 201 6.31 12.19 3.97
N ARG A 202 6.56 12.60 2.73
CA ARG A 202 5.77 12.21 1.56
C ARG A 202 5.77 10.71 1.37
N GLN A 203 6.94 10.08 1.42
CA GLN A 203 7.11 8.64 1.32
C GLN A 203 6.30 7.90 2.38
N ALA A 204 6.38 8.31 3.65
CA ALA A 204 5.65 7.65 4.74
C ALA A 204 4.13 7.76 4.54
N ILE A 205 3.64 8.95 4.17
CA ILE A 205 2.21 9.19 3.93
C ILE A 205 1.71 8.34 2.74
N THR A 206 2.42 8.36 1.61
CA THR A 206 2.00 7.65 0.39
C THR A 206 2.01 6.13 0.63
N ARG A 207 3.01 5.62 1.33
CA ARG A 207 3.09 4.21 1.71
C ARG A 207 1.95 3.82 2.65
N ALA A 208 1.63 4.65 3.65
CA ALA A 208 0.51 4.41 4.56
C ALA A 208 -0.83 4.38 3.83
N ILE A 209 -1.05 5.28 2.86
CA ILE A 209 -2.25 5.26 2.01
C ILE A 209 -2.33 3.95 1.22
N ALA A 210 -1.23 3.53 0.58
CA ALA A 210 -1.21 2.29 -0.19
C ALA A 210 -1.51 1.05 0.68
N ASP A 211 -1.02 1.03 1.92
CA ASP A 211 -1.13 -0.10 2.84
C ASP A 211 -2.46 -0.16 3.59
N GLN A 212 -3.08 0.97 3.91
CA GLN A 212 -4.18 1.06 4.88
C GLN A 212 -5.48 1.65 4.33
N ALA A 213 -5.46 2.36 3.18
CA ALA A 213 -6.64 3.07 2.68
C ALA A 213 -7.74 2.16 2.17
N LYS A 214 -7.42 0.94 1.70
CA LYS A 214 -8.41 0.00 1.14
C LYS A 214 -8.86 -1.02 2.18
N THR A 215 -10.17 -1.31 2.20
CA THR A 215 -10.76 -2.36 3.05
C THR A 215 -10.13 -3.73 2.79
N ILE A 216 -9.88 -4.06 1.53
CA ILE A 216 -9.11 -5.25 1.14
C ILE A 216 -7.71 -4.76 0.76
N ARG A 217 -6.72 -5.09 1.60
CA ARG A 217 -5.33 -4.67 1.41
C ARG A 217 -4.78 -5.18 0.08
N VAL A 218 -4.21 -4.28 -0.69
CA VAL A 218 -3.52 -4.57 -1.96
C VAL A 218 -2.02 -4.29 -1.78
N PRO A 219 -1.11 -5.13 -2.29
CA PRO A 219 0.33 -4.87 -2.23
C PRO A 219 0.70 -3.55 -2.92
N VAL A 220 1.75 -2.86 -2.41
CA VAL A 220 2.17 -1.52 -2.88
C VAL A 220 2.41 -1.49 -4.39
N HIS A 221 3.15 -2.45 -4.96
CA HIS A 221 3.41 -2.51 -6.40
C HIS A 221 2.14 -2.63 -7.26
N MET A 222 1.08 -3.27 -6.73
CA MET A 222 -0.20 -3.33 -7.43
C MET A 222 -0.97 -2.01 -7.34
N VAL A 223 -0.87 -1.30 -6.22
CA VAL A 223 -1.43 0.07 -6.08
C VAL A 223 -0.79 1.01 -7.09
N GLU A 224 0.52 0.91 -7.29
CA GLU A 224 1.25 1.67 -8.31
C GLU A 224 0.75 1.36 -9.73
N THR A 225 0.58 0.07 -10.03
CA THR A 225 0.07 -0.35 -11.34
C THR A 225 -1.35 0.16 -11.56
N ILE A 226 -2.23 0.08 -10.56
CA ILE A 226 -3.58 0.65 -10.60
C ILE A 226 -3.51 2.15 -10.86
N ASN A 227 -2.65 2.88 -10.16
CA ASN A 227 -2.49 4.32 -10.34
C ASN A 227 -2.00 4.68 -11.75
N LYS A 228 -1.07 3.91 -12.33
CA LYS A 228 -0.63 4.08 -13.73
C LYS A 228 -1.81 3.91 -14.71
N VAL A 229 -2.63 2.88 -14.51
CA VAL A 229 -3.82 2.64 -15.35
C VAL A 229 -4.85 3.76 -15.20
N VAL A 230 -5.11 4.21 -13.95
CA VAL A 230 -6.05 5.31 -13.68
C VAL A 230 -5.57 6.63 -14.30
N ARG A 231 -4.26 6.93 -14.23
CA ARG A 231 -3.66 8.11 -14.86
C ARG A 231 -3.80 8.04 -16.39
N ALA A 232 -3.44 6.92 -17.01
CA ALA A 232 -3.60 6.71 -18.44
C ALA A 232 -5.07 6.89 -18.88
N ARG A 233 -6.02 6.34 -18.13
CA ARG A 233 -7.46 6.53 -18.36
C ARG A 233 -7.86 7.99 -18.31
N ARG A 234 -7.37 8.76 -17.30
CA ARG A 234 -7.67 10.19 -17.16
C ARG A 234 -7.12 11.01 -18.36
N THR A 235 -5.86 10.75 -18.76
CA THR A 235 -5.23 11.40 -19.90
C THR A 235 -6.00 11.12 -21.20
N LEU A 236 -6.31 9.86 -21.48
CA LEU A 236 -7.09 9.47 -22.66
C LEU A 236 -8.51 10.05 -22.63
N THR A 237 -9.15 10.13 -21.45
CA THR A 237 -10.47 10.77 -21.34
C THR A 237 -10.41 12.26 -21.70
N GLN A 238 -9.33 12.94 -21.30
CA GLN A 238 -9.11 14.34 -21.62
C GLN A 238 -8.82 14.55 -23.13
N GLU A 239 -8.05 13.66 -23.76
CA GLU A 239 -7.73 13.74 -25.19
C GLU A 239 -8.91 13.35 -26.08
N LEU A 240 -9.63 12.28 -25.74
CA LEU A 240 -10.72 11.75 -26.56
C LEU A 240 -12.07 12.43 -26.31
N GLY A 241 -12.23 13.12 -25.17
CA GLY A 241 -13.52 13.70 -24.74
C GLY A 241 -14.59 12.65 -24.37
N ARG A 242 -14.22 11.37 -24.24
CA ARG A 242 -15.07 10.24 -23.84
C ARG A 242 -14.29 9.26 -22.97
N GLU A 243 -15.00 8.38 -22.32
CA GLU A 243 -14.37 7.29 -21.57
C GLU A 243 -13.63 6.32 -22.52
N PRO A 244 -12.31 6.05 -22.28
CA PRO A 244 -11.52 5.15 -23.11
C PRO A 244 -11.91 3.69 -22.86
N SER A 245 -11.76 2.84 -23.86
CA SER A 245 -11.88 1.39 -23.72
C SER A 245 -10.63 0.80 -23.09
N ASN A 246 -10.74 -0.39 -22.47
CA ASN A 246 -9.58 -1.09 -21.89
C ASN A 246 -8.48 -1.35 -22.93
N LYS A 247 -8.88 -1.54 -24.19
CA LYS A 247 -7.95 -1.72 -25.30
C LYS A 247 -7.11 -0.46 -25.59
N GLU A 248 -7.75 0.72 -25.57
CA GLU A 248 -7.05 2.00 -25.78
C GLU A 248 -6.07 2.30 -24.63
N ILE A 249 -6.46 1.95 -23.39
CA ILE A 249 -5.59 2.06 -22.22
C ILE A 249 -4.39 1.09 -22.36
N ALA A 250 -4.65 -0.15 -22.78
CA ALA A 250 -3.61 -1.18 -22.99
C ALA A 250 -2.60 -0.75 -24.07
N GLU A 251 -3.08 -0.19 -25.19
CA GLU A 251 -2.23 0.34 -26.26
C GLU A 251 -1.35 1.51 -25.76
N MET A 252 -1.88 2.41 -24.92
CA MET A 252 -1.12 3.52 -24.35
C MET A 252 -0.02 3.06 -23.38
N LEU A 253 -0.32 2.03 -22.55
CA LEU A 253 0.62 1.52 -21.54
C LEU A 253 1.58 0.47 -22.11
N GLY A 254 1.31 -0.09 -23.30
CA GLY A 254 2.06 -1.21 -23.88
C GLY A 254 1.83 -2.53 -23.16
N GLU A 255 0.67 -2.69 -22.50
CA GLU A 255 0.26 -3.87 -21.74
C GLU A 255 -0.82 -4.66 -22.50
N ASP A 256 -1.16 -5.85 -21.99
CA ASP A 256 -2.21 -6.69 -22.58
C ASP A 256 -3.61 -6.23 -22.10
N GLU A 257 -4.64 -6.29 -22.96
CA GLU A 257 -6.01 -5.88 -22.63
C GLU A 257 -6.59 -6.68 -21.46
N ASP A 258 -6.32 -7.99 -21.42
CA ASP A 258 -6.78 -8.86 -20.31
C ASP A 258 -6.17 -8.43 -18.97
N ARG A 259 -4.89 -8.05 -18.97
CA ARG A 259 -4.19 -7.56 -17.78
C ARG A 259 -4.74 -6.22 -17.29
N VAL A 260 -5.03 -5.29 -18.18
CA VAL A 260 -5.67 -4.02 -17.82
C VAL A 260 -7.05 -4.25 -17.23
N THR A 261 -7.81 -5.19 -17.78
CA THR A 261 -9.13 -5.57 -17.25
C THR A 261 -9.04 -6.17 -15.85
N GLU A 262 -8.07 -7.03 -15.59
CA GLU A 262 -7.78 -7.59 -14.27
C GLU A 262 -7.40 -6.50 -13.25
N ILE A 263 -6.49 -5.60 -13.62
CA ILE A 263 -6.05 -4.48 -12.77
C ILE A 263 -7.24 -3.57 -12.42
N MET A 264 -8.10 -3.26 -13.39
CA MET A 264 -9.30 -2.46 -13.18
C MET A 264 -10.29 -3.14 -12.23
N SER A 265 -10.37 -4.47 -12.22
CA SER A 265 -11.21 -5.22 -11.27
C SER A 265 -10.70 -5.08 -9.83
N PHE A 266 -9.38 -5.04 -9.60
CA PHE A 266 -8.77 -4.81 -8.28
C PHE A 266 -8.88 -3.35 -7.80
N SER A 267 -9.13 -2.43 -8.72
CA SER A 267 -9.32 -1.01 -8.39
C SER A 267 -10.66 -0.73 -7.71
N GLN A 268 -11.66 -1.60 -7.88
CA GLN A 268 -13.00 -1.40 -7.35
C GLN A 268 -13.03 -1.52 -5.83
N ASP A 269 -13.75 -0.60 -5.19
CA ASP A 269 -13.98 -0.65 -3.75
C ASP A 269 -15.22 -1.51 -3.43
N PRO A 270 -15.22 -2.24 -2.29
CA PRO A 270 -16.39 -3.03 -1.89
C PRO A 270 -17.58 -2.11 -1.56
N VAL A 271 -18.77 -2.56 -1.95
CA VAL A 271 -20.01 -1.87 -1.64
C VAL A 271 -20.51 -2.29 -0.25
N SER A 272 -21.03 -1.34 0.53
CA SER A 272 -21.58 -1.64 1.86
C SER A 272 -22.83 -2.52 1.73
N MET A 273 -22.94 -3.54 2.57
CA MET A 273 -24.15 -4.37 2.67
C MET A 273 -25.35 -3.59 3.27
N GLU A 274 -25.11 -2.49 3.97
CA GLU A 274 -26.13 -1.60 4.51
C GLU A 274 -26.57 -0.54 3.48
N ALA A 275 -26.07 -0.60 2.24
CA ALA A 275 -26.49 0.32 1.20
C ALA A 275 -27.98 0.10 0.90
N PRO A 276 -28.82 1.17 0.89
CA PRO A 276 -30.25 1.06 0.60
C PRO A 276 -30.47 0.61 -0.85
N VAL A 277 -31.47 -0.25 -1.05
CA VAL A 277 -31.85 -0.77 -2.37
C VAL A 277 -33.31 -0.39 -2.65
N GLY A 278 -33.53 0.43 -3.68
CA GLY A 278 -34.84 0.92 -4.05
C GLY A 278 -35.18 2.29 -3.46
N ASP A 279 -36.46 2.71 -3.58
CA ASP A 279 -36.95 4.02 -3.13
C ASP A 279 -37.41 4.03 -1.66
N GLU A 280 -37.46 2.86 -1.00
CA GLU A 280 -37.89 2.71 0.40
C GLU A 280 -36.68 2.40 1.28
N ASP A 281 -36.53 3.10 2.41
CA ASP A 281 -35.39 2.99 3.35
C ASP A 281 -35.35 1.65 4.12
N ASP A 282 -36.32 0.76 3.93
CA ASP A 282 -36.47 -0.48 4.69
C ASP A 282 -35.66 -1.68 4.13
N SER A 283 -35.11 -1.56 2.90
CA SER A 283 -34.42 -2.67 2.23
C SER A 283 -32.95 -2.35 2.02
N HIS A 284 -32.07 -3.23 2.49
CA HIS A 284 -30.62 -3.11 2.33
C HIS A 284 -30.07 -4.19 1.39
N LEU A 285 -28.92 -3.93 0.77
CA LEU A 285 -28.25 -4.88 -0.13
C LEU A 285 -28.01 -6.25 0.55
N GLY A 286 -27.73 -6.24 1.85
CA GLY A 286 -27.50 -7.44 2.64
C GLY A 286 -28.68 -8.40 2.70
N ASP A 287 -29.93 -7.89 2.59
CA ASP A 287 -31.15 -8.70 2.63
C ASP A 287 -31.31 -9.57 1.38
N PHE A 288 -30.63 -9.21 0.28
CA PHE A 288 -30.66 -9.93 -1.00
C PHE A 288 -29.51 -10.92 -1.17
N VAL A 289 -28.52 -10.91 -0.26
CA VAL A 289 -27.36 -11.82 -0.32
C VAL A 289 -27.74 -13.14 0.32
N GLN A 290 -27.83 -14.19 -0.52
CA GLN A 290 -28.15 -15.53 -0.06
C GLN A 290 -27.00 -16.16 0.71
N ASP A 291 -27.29 -16.81 1.85
CA ASP A 291 -26.32 -17.67 2.55
C ASP A 291 -26.13 -18.99 1.79
N SER A 292 -24.99 -19.13 1.13
CA SER A 292 -24.63 -20.34 0.36
C SER A 292 -24.26 -21.55 1.25
N ASN A 293 -24.03 -21.33 2.56
CA ASN A 293 -23.70 -22.38 3.51
C ASN A 293 -24.92 -22.94 4.24
N ALA A 294 -26.03 -22.23 4.20
CA ALA A 294 -27.28 -22.70 4.77
C ALA A 294 -27.84 -23.85 3.92
N LEU A 295 -28.06 -25.00 4.56
CA LEU A 295 -28.71 -26.13 3.89
C LEU A 295 -30.18 -25.80 3.56
N SER A 296 -30.62 -26.19 2.37
CA SER A 296 -32.04 -26.05 2.03
C SER A 296 -32.92 -26.91 2.97
N PRO A 297 -34.19 -26.55 3.20
CA PRO A 297 -35.09 -27.37 4.02
C PRO A 297 -35.19 -28.81 3.57
N GLU A 298 -35.14 -29.06 2.25
CA GLU A 298 -35.14 -30.39 1.65
C GLU A 298 -33.85 -31.17 2.01
N GLU A 299 -32.68 -30.55 1.80
CA GLU A 299 -31.38 -31.16 2.15
C GLU A 299 -31.28 -31.46 3.64
N ASN A 300 -31.78 -30.58 4.49
CA ASN A 300 -31.82 -30.80 5.94
C ASN A 300 -32.73 -31.94 6.33
N ALA A 301 -33.92 -32.08 5.72
CA ALA A 301 -34.82 -33.18 5.93
C ALA A 301 -34.20 -34.52 5.48
N ILE A 302 -33.54 -34.53 4.32
CA ILE A 302 -32.83 -35.72 3.80
C ILE A 302 -31.67 -36.08 4.75
N ALA A 303 -30.89 -35.12 5.22
CA ALA A 303 -29.81 -35.35 6.16
C ALA A 303 -30.32 -35.94 7.50
N GLU A 304 -31.43 -35.43 8.02
CA GLU A 304 -32.05 -35.95 9.24
C GLU A 304 -32.58 -37.38 9.06
N MET A 305 -33.26 -37.64 7.94
CA MET A 305 -33.71 -39.02 7.58
C MET A 305 -32.53 -39.97 7.46
N ARG A 306 -31.47 -39.57 6.76
CA ARG A 306 -30.23 -40.35 6.64
C ARG A 306 -29.63 -40.69 8.01
N ASN A 307 -29.51 -39.70 8.90
CA ASN A 307 -28.95 -39.88 10.25
C ASN A 307 -29.83 -40.85 11.09
N LYS A 308 -31.15 -40.77 10.97
CA LYS A 308 -32.07 -41.72 11.60
C LYS A 308 -31.88 -43.15 11.07
N GLN A 309 -31.73 -43.33 9.74
CA GLN A 309 -31.49 -44.64 9.15
C GLN A 309 -30.13 -45.24 9.54
N ILE A 310 -29.08 -44.39 9.61
CA ILE A 310 -27.76 -44.82 10.11
C ILE A 310 -27.87 -45.27 11.55
N SER A 311 -28.56 -44.52 12.42
CA SER A 311 -28.75 -44.87 13.83
C SER A 311 -29.52 -46.19 13.98
N LEU A 312 -30.53 -46.45 13.12
CA LEU A 312 -31.25 -47.71 13.10
C LEU A 312 -30.36 -48.85 12.65
N ALA A 313 -29.53 -48.66 11.62
CA ALA A 313 -28.60 -49.69 11.15
C ALA A 313 -27.51 -50.03 12.17
N MET A 314 -27.13 -49.08 13.02
CA MET A 314 -26.12 -49.25 14.07
C MET A 314 -26.64 -50.03 15.29
N LYS A 315 -27.96 -50.14 15.52
CA LYS A 315 -28.53 -50.85 16.69
C LYS A 315 -28.10 -52.31 16.84
N ASP A 316 -27.73 -52.94 15.74
CA ASP A 316 -27.27 -54.35 15.74
C ASP A 316 -25.74 -54.50 15.99
N LEU A 317 -25.03 -53.38 16.15
CA LEU A 317 -23.64 -53.40 16.58
C LEU A 317 -23.56 -53.50 18.10
N THR A 318 -22.44 -53.97 18.62
CA THR A 318 -22.17 -53.87 20.04
C THR A 318 -21.89 -52.42 20.45
N ASP A 319 -22.16 -52.05 21.71
CA ASP A 319 -21.95 -50.68 22.19
C ASP A 319 -20.56 -50.14 21.84
N ARG A 320 -19.54 -50.96 22.00
CA ARG A 320 -18.16 -50.63 21.68
C ARG A 320 -17.90 -50.43 20.17
N GLU A 321 -18.58 -51.22 19.30
CA GLU A 321 -18.50 -51.03 17.85
C GLU A 321 -19.24 -49.76 17.42
N GLN A 322 -20.38 -49.42 18.08
CA GLN A 322 -21.15 -48.20 17.83
C GLN A 322 -20.31 -46.95 18.20
N GLU A 323 -19.75 -46.91 19.40
CA GLU A 323 -18.93 -45.80 19.88
C GLU A 323 -17.72 -45.54 18.95
N VAL A 324 -17.01 -46.62 18.57
CA VAL A 324 -15.86 -46.47 17.65
C VAL A 324 -16.28 -45.90 16.29
N ILE A 325 -17.42 -46.37 15.71
CA ILE A 325 -17.92 -45.84 14.42
C ILE A 325 -18.39 -44.39 14.59
N THR A 326 -19.10 -44.06 15.65
CA THR A 326 -19.59 -42.70 15.94
C THR A 326 -18.45 -41.71 16.03
N LEU A 327 -17.42 -42.01 16.83
CA LEU A 327 -16.24 -41.12 16.97
C LEU A 327 -15.40 -41.05 15.70
N ARG A 328 -15.25 -42.17 14.98
CA ARG A 328 -14.44 -42.24 13.77
C ARG A 328 -15.01 -41.42 12.63
N PHE A 329 -16.34 -41.39 12.48
CA PHE A 329 -17.04 -40.71 11.40
C PHE A 329 -17.78 -39.45 11.84
N GLY A 330 -17.74 -39.07 13.13
CA GLY A 330 -18.39 -37.87 13.65
C GLY A 330 -19.91 -37.89 13.52
N LEU A 331 -20.55 -39.07 13.75
CA LEU A 331 -21.99 -39.27 13.53
C LEU A 331 -22.88 -38.59 14.57
N ASP A 332 -22.28 -38.12 15.66
CA ASP A 332 -22.92 -37.34 16.74
C ASP A 332 -22.82 -35.83 16.55
N GLY A 333 -22.41 -35.38 15.36
CA GLY A 333 -22.20 -33.96 15.05
C GLY A 333 -20.83 -33.40 15.46
N ASN A 334 -19.94 -34.23 16.01
CA ASN A 334 -18.56 -33.88 16.30
C ASN A 334 -17.65 -34.05 15.09
N GLN A 335 -16.42 -33.55 15.18
CA GLN A 335 -15.43 -33.77 14.13
C GLN A 335 -14.99 -35.24 14.09
N PRO A 336 -14.72 -35.83 12.91
CA PRO A 336 -14.23 -37.21 12.80
C PRO A 336 -12.81 -37.31 13.40
N HIS A 337 -12.63 -38.34 14.24
CA HIS A 337 -11.36 -38.65 14.89
C HIS A 337 -10.49 -39.63 14.11
N THR A 338 -9.17 -39.54 14.26
CA THR A 338 -8.24 -40.50 13.70
C THR A 338 -8.25 -41.85 14.47
N LEU A 339 -7.77 -42.94 13.84
CA LEU A 339 -7.67 -44.23 14.51
C LEU A 339 -6.78 -44.21 15.77
N GLU A 340 -5.82 -43.29 15.81
CA GLU A 340 -4.88 -43.13 16.91
C GLU A 340 -5.55 -42.41 18.09
N GLU A 341 -6.26 -41.31 17.85
CA GLU A 341 -7.03 -40.58 18.85
C GLU A 341 -8.11 -41.47 19.49
N VAL A 342 -8.89 -42.19 18.64
CA VAL A 342 -9.87 -43.15 19.17
C VAL A 342 -9.16 -44.24 19.99
N GLY A 343 -7.97 -44.70 19.57
CA GLY A 343 -7.17 -45.64 20.32
C GLY A 343 -6.75 -45.12 21.69
N GLN A 344 -6.37 -43.86 21.78
CA GLN A 344 -6.03 -43.20 23.03
C GLN A 344 -7.26 -43.07 23.96
N MET A 345 -8.42 -42.68 23.45
CA MET A 345 -9.65 -42.57 24.23
C MET A 345 -10.08 -43.91 24.84
N PHE A 346 -9.93 -45.03 24.09
CA PHE A 346 -10.28 -46.35 24.55
C PHE A 346 -9.14 -47.13 25.23
N HIS A 347 -7.97 -46.51 25.38
CA HIS A 347 -6.76 -47.13 25.95
C HIS A 347 -6.35 -48.42 25.23
N VAL A 348 -6.46 -48.46 23.90
CA VAL A 348 -6.09 -49.59 23.06
C VAL A 348 -5.22 -49.14 21.87
N THR A 349 -4.56 -50.14 21.26
CA THR A 349 -3.68 -49.83 20.12
C THR A 349 -4.49 -49.41 18.88
N ARG A 350 -3.90 -48.59 18.01
CA ARG A 350 -4.45 -48.18 16.71
C ARG A 350 -4.93 -49.37 15.88
N GLU A 351 -4.16 -50.46 15.86
CA GLU A 351 -4.51 -51.69 15.10
C GLU A 351 -5.76 -52.37 15.68
N ARG A 352 -5.95 -52.31 16.99
CA ARG A 352 -7.16 -52.84 17.60
C ARG A 352 -8.42 -52.07 17.22
N ILE A 353 -8.34 -50.75 17.15
CA ILE A 353 -9.43 -49.90 16.65
C ILE A 353 -9.72 -50.23 15.18
N ARG A 354 -8.69 -50.36 14.35
CA ARG A 354 -8.86 -50.74 12.93
C ARG A 354 -9.58 -52.08 12.76
N GLN A 355 -9.29 -53.06 13.62
CA GLN A 355 -9.98 -54.36 13.61
C GLN A 355 -11.46 -54.23 14.01
N ILE A 356 -11.77 -53.41 15.02
CA ILE A 356 -13.14 -53.15 15.47
C ILE A 356 -13.91 -52.42 14.37
N GLU A 357 -13.33 -51.35 13.78
CA GLU A 357 -13.91 -50.64 12.65
C GLU A 357 -14.21 -51.56 11.48
N ALA A 358 -13.23 -52.34 11.01
CA ALA A 358 -13.40 -53.29 9.91
C ALA A 358 -14.50 -54.32 10.19
N LYS A 359 -14.62 -54.82 11.43
CA LYS A 359 -15.67 -55.75 11.85
C LYS A 359 -17.05 -55.07 11.86
N ALA A 360 -17.15 -53.85 12.38
CA ALA A 360 -18.38 -53.07 12.40
C ALA A 360 -18.86 -52.75 10.98
N LEU A 361 -17.97 -52.26 10.11
CA LEU A 361 -18.30 -51.96 8.71
C LEU A 361 -18.73 -53.21 7.93
N ARG A 362 -18.13 -54.40 8.20
CA ARG A 362 -18.55 -55.66 7.59
C ARG A 362 -19.96 -56.04 8.04
N LYS A 363 -20.32 -55.83 9.30
CA LYS A 363 -21.67 -56.02 9.80
C LYS A 363 -22.67 -55.04 9.18
N LEU A 364 -22.29 -53.76 9.03
CA LEU A 364 -23.13 -52.76 8.36
C LEU A 364 -23.29 -53.01 6.86
N GLY A 365 -22.31 -53.64 6.21
CA GLY A 365 -22.36 -54.03 4.80
C GLY A 365 -23.26 -55.23 4.49
N ALA A 366 -23.96 -55.81 5.47
CA ALA A 366 -24.92 -56.92 5.25
C ALA A 366 -26.05 -56.46 4.30
N PRO A 367 -26.54 -57.36 3.38
CA PRO A 367 -27.51 -57.00 2.34
C PRO A 367 -28.77 -56.32 2.86
N SER A 368 -29.27 -56.76 4.04
CA SER A 368 -30.45 -56.20 4.69
C SER A 368 -30.25 -54.72 5.08
N ARG A 369 -29.10 -54.35 5.64
CA ARG A 369 -28.75 -52.98 6.05
C ARG A 369 -28.34 -52.09 4.86
N LYS A 370 -27.62 -52.67 3.91
CA LYS A 370 -27.30 -51.99 2.66
C LYS A 370 -28.56 -51.53 1.91
N ARG A 371 -29.65 -52.31 1.99
CA ARG A 371 -30.94 -51.93 1.39
C ARG A 371 -31.55 -50.71 2.09
N MET A 372 -31.44 -50.57 3.42
CA MET A 372 -31.97 -49.46 4.20
C MET A 372 -31.26 -48.13 3.88
N LEU A 373 -29.98 -48.20 3.52
CA LEU A 373 -29.16 -47.01 3.20
C LEU A 373 -29.10 -46.67 1.71
N ARG A 374 -29.67 -47.55 0.86
CA ARG A 374 -29.58 -47.42 -0.61
C ARG A 374 -30.22 -46.12 -1.14
N ASP A 375 -31.31 -45.69 -0.48
CA ASP A 375 -32.07 -44.52 -0.92
C ASP A 375 -31.34 -43.19 -0.62
N PHE A 376 -30.22 -43.24 0.12
CA PHE A 376 -29.37 -42.10 0.47
C PHE A 376 -27.97 -42.15 -0.18
N LEU A 377 -27.71 -43.10 -1.05
CA LEU A 377 -26.52 -43.25 -1.87
C LEU A 377 -26.74 -42.69 -3.28
#